data_8fcc5fba85ac2803876a11b173391fbd
#
_entry.id   8fcc5fba85ac2803876a11b173391fbd
#
_cell.length_a   1.000
_cell.length_b   1.000
_cell.length_c   1.000
_cell.angle_alpha   90.00
_cell.angle_beta   90.00
_cell.angle_gamma   90.00
#
_symmetry.space_group_name_H-M   'P 1'
#
loop_
_entity.id
_entity.type
_entity.pdbx_description
1 polymer ?
#
loop_
_entity_poly.entity_id
_entity_poly.type
_entity_poly.pdbx_seq_one_letter_code
_entity_poly.pdbx_strand_id
1 'polypeptide(L)'
;MNFNISRMKKIIVVSSIVLFFGSCAEMSSVLEDYNKTNGQVPLTNTEVISGLREALTVGTNNSTSLTSKLDGFYKNPEIFIPFPPEAIKVKEKVEALGMKKQVDEFVLTMNRAAETASKEAAPIFIGAIKEMTIADGFTILRGADNAATNYLKEKTSAQLKIKFNPVVKNAISQVEVTKYWNPVINAYNKIPFIEKQNPNLEDYITTKAMDGLFLMIAKEEKKIRKDPVARVTEILKKVFG
;
A
#
# COMPACT_ATOMS: atom_id res chain seq x y z
N MET A 1 47.58 62.95 -7.97
CA MET A 1 46.18 62.97 -7.51
C MET A 1 45.90 61.64 -6.82
N ASN A 2 45.71 61.75 -5.51
CA ASN A 2 45.62 60.64 -4.58
C ASN A 2 44.34 59.84 -4.74
N PHE A 3 44.41 58.52 -4.71
CA PHE A 3 43.31 57.70 -4.35
C PHE A 3 43.67 56.66 -3.30
N ASN A 4 42.98 56.76 -2.25
CA ASN A 4 43.19 56.16 -0.97
C ASN A 4 42.59 54.76 -0.93
N ILE A 5 43.38 53.71 -0.70
CA ILE A 5 42.95 52.35 -0.48
C ILE A 5 42.72 52.21 1.01
N SER A 6 41.45 52.13 1.38
CA SER A 6 41.13 51.80 2.78
C SER A 6 39.88 50.91 2.87
N ARG A 7 40.08 49.80 3.56
CA ARG A 7 39.11 48.92 4.23
C ARG A 7 38.40 47.84 3.41
N MET A 8 39.16 46.82 3.19
CA MET A 8 38.58 45.46 3.11
C MET A 8 38.01 45.03 4.48
N LYS A 9 36.71 45.14 4.64
CA LYS A 9 36.02 44.52 5.79
C LYS A 9 35.94 43.04 5.58
N LYS A 10 36.60 42.29 6.48
CA LYS A 10 36.47 40.85 6.63
C LYS A 10 35.03 40.53 7.00
N ILE A 11 34.29 39.95 6.07
CA ILE A 11 32.99 39.34 6.36
C ILE A 11 33.30 37.98 6.96
N ILE A 12 33.16 37.84 8.24
CA ILE A 12 33.15 36.56 8.95
C ILE A 12 31.80 35.94 8.64
N VAL A 13 31.81 34.91 7.79
CA VAL A 13 30.66 34.04 7.59
C VAL A 13 30.58 33.18 8.85
N VAL A 14 29.77 33.60 9.81
CA VAL A 14 29.33 32.75 10.90
C VAL A 14 28.35 31.73 10.31
N SER A 15 28.87 30.54 10.01
CA SER A 15 28.07 29.40 9.67
C SER A 15 27.24 29.01 10.88
N SER A 16 26.01 29.47 10.97
CA SER A 16 25.03 29.03 11.95
C SER A 16 24.67 27.58 11.64
N ILE A 17 25.36 26.65 12.33
CA ILE A 17 24.87 25.27 12.46
C ILE A 17 23.63 25.38 13.35
N VAL A 18 22.46 25.46 12.70
CA VAL A 18 21.18 25.26 13.37
C VAL A 18 21.08 23.76 13.66
N LEU A 19 21.52 23.36 14.84
CA LEU A 19 21.23 22.06 15.40
C LEU A 19 19.72 21.94 15.55
N PHE A 20 19.10 21.08 14.74
CA PHE A 20 17.71 20.67 14.87
C PHE A 20 17.53 19.89 16.20
N PHE A 21 17.44 20.58 17.31
CA PHE A 21 16.96 20.05 18.59
C PHE A 21 15.45 20.32 18.75
N GLY A 22 14.66 20.16 17.68
CA GLY A 22 13.21 20.44 17.72
C GLY A 22 12.32 19.22 17.95
N SER A 23 12.87 18.00 17.90
CA SER A 23 12.01 16.80 17.81
C SER A 23 11.38 16.35 19.14
N CYS A 24 11.96 16.68 20.29
CA CYS A 24 11.39 16.21 21.57
C CYS A 24 10.29 17.11 22.13
N ALA A 25 10.31 18.41 21.83
CA ALA A 25 9.31 19.35 22.33
C ALA A 25 7.97 19.24 21.59
N GLU A 26 8.00 19.01 20.28
CA GLU A 26 6.75 18.77 19.49
C GLU A 26 6.11 17.43 19.84
N MET A 27 6.90 16.43 20.19
CA MET A 27 6.40 15.11 20.58
C MET A 27 5.71 15.15 21.95
N SER A 28 6.20 15.98 22.88
CA SER A 28 5.57 16.15 24.19
C SER A 28 4.25 16.94 24.10
N SER A 29 4.16 17.94 23.25
CA SER A 29 2.94 18.75 23.09
C SER A 29 1.75 17.96 22.56
N VAL A 30 1.98 16.97 21.71
CA VAL A 30 0.91 16.10 21.18
C VAL A 30 0.38 15.14 22.24
N LEU A 31 1.26 14.62 23.08
CA LEU A 31 0.82 13.78 24.21
C LEU A 31 0.06 14.60 25.24
N GLU A 32 0.47 15.85 25.48
CA GLU A 32 -0.26 16.75 26.39
C GLU A 32 -1.65 17.11 25.86
N ASP A 33 -1.79 17.40 24.57
CA ASP A 33 -3.09 17.67 23.94
C ASP A 33 -4.00 16.43 23.93
N TYR A 34 -3.42 15.27 23.62
CA TYR A 34 -4.13 14.00 23.64
C TYR A 34 -4.63 13.64 25.04
N ASN A 35 -3.80 13.86 26.06
CA ASN A 35 -4.12 13.60 27.46
C ASN A 35 -5.12 14.59 28.07
N LYS A 36 -5.14 15.85 27.59
CA LYS A 36 -6.11 16.87 28.03
C LYS A 36 -7.53 16.60 27.54
N THR A 37 -7.67 15.94 26.37
CA THR A 37 -8.97 15.74 25.73
C THR A 37 -9.77 14.58 26.33
N ASN A 38 -9.12 13.58 26.93
CA ASN A 38 -9.78 12.31 27.27
C ASN A 38 -9.89 12.00 28.78
N GLY A 39 -9.38 12.83 29.69
CA GLY A 39 -9.50 12.62 31.15
C GLY A 39 -8.93 11.30 31.68
N GLN A 40 -8.14 10.58 30.90
CA GLN A 40 -7.51 9.29 31.21
C GLN A 40 -6.07 9.48 31.65
N VAL A 41 -5.48 8.43 32.27
CA VAL A 41 -4.07 8.40 32.61
C VAL A 41 -3.22 8.71 31.37
N PRO A 42 -2.27 9.66 31.45
CA PRO A 42 -1.44 10.05 30.30
C PRO A 42 -0.76 8.84 29.68
N LEU A 43 -0.93 8.66 28.36
CA LEU A 43 -0.24 7.61 27.61
C LEU A 43 1.22 8.00 27.40
N THR A 44 2.10 7.06 27.59
CA THR A 44 3.51 7.19 27.23
C THR A 44 3.70 7.02 25.71
N ASN A 45 4.77 7.58 25.16
CA ASN A 45 5.15 7.37 23.75
C ASN A 45 5.19 5.87 23.39
N THR A 46 5.68 5.04 24.29
CA THR A 46 5.77 3.59 24.11
C THR A 46 4.38 2.94 24.01
N GLU A 47 3.43 3.35 24.84
CA GLU A 47 2.05 2.83 24.78
C GLU A 47 1.34 3.26 23.51
N VAL A 48 1.52 4.51 23.08
CA VAL A 48 0.94 5.00 21.80
C VAL A 48 1.48 4.20 20.63
N ILE A 49 2.80 3.98 20.57
CA ILE A 49 3.40 3.20 19.47
C ILE A 49 3.00 1.72 19.55
N SER A 50 2.90 1.14 20.73
CA SER A 50 2.41 -0.23 20.92
C SER A 50 0.97 -0.38 20.41
N GLY A 51 0.09 0.56 20.77
CA GLY A 51 -1.29 0.57 20.29
C GLY A 51 -1.39 0.73 18.77
N LEU A 52 -0.57 1.60 18.20
CA LEU A 52 -0.56 1.77 16.75
C LEU A 52 -0.06 0.50 16.02
N ARG A 53 1.01 -0.13 16.53
CA ARG A 53 1.50 -1.41 15.98
C ARG A 53 0.44 -2.51 16.09
N GLU A 54 -0.29 -2.56 17.20
CA GLU A 54 -1.41 -3.49 17.39
C GLU A 54 -2.52 -3.23 16.37
N ALA A 55 -2.93 -1.97 16.20
CA ALA A 55 -3.93 -1.57 15.19
C ALA A 55 -3.54 -2.02 13.79
N LEU A 56 -2.29 -1.76 13.40
CA LEU A 56 -1.75 -2.16 12.10
C LEU A 56 -1.69 -3.67 11.95
N THR A 57 -1.30 -4.39 13.00
CA THR A 57 -1.27 -5.85 13.00
C THR A 57 -2.67 -6.44 12.81
N VAL A 58 -3.67 -5.94 13.55
CA VAL A 58 -5.07 -6.36 13.40
C VAL A 58 -5.59 -6.02 12.00
N GLY A 59 -5.40 -4.79 11.54
CA GLY A 59 -5.87 -4.34 10.23
C GLY A 59 -5.25 -5.12 9.07
N THR A 60 -3.93 -5.38 9.11
CA THR A 60 -3.24 -6.15 8.07
C THR A 60 -3.64 -7.62 8.09
N ASN A 61 -3.82 -8.23 9.26
CA ASN A 61 -4.28 -9.62 9.38
C ASN A 61 -5.72 -9.78 8.86
N ASN A 62 -6.63 -8.87 9.20
CA ASN A 62 -8.00 -8.88 8.70
C ASN A 62 -8.02 -8.75 7.18
N SER A 63 -7.25 -7.80 6.63
CA SER A 63 -7.18 -7.54 5.19
C SER A 63 -6.56 -8.73 4.43
N THR A 64 -5.46 -9.28 4.91
CA THR A 64 -4.84 -10.44 4.28
C THR A 64 -5.70 -11.69 4.36
N SER A 65 -6.38 -11.92 5.49
CA SER A 65 -7.33 -13.03 5.65
C SER A 65 -8.52 -12.90 4.71
N LEU A 66 -9.04 -11.68 4.52
CA LEU A 66 -10.15 -11.43 3.61
C LEU A 66 -9.74 -11.62 2.15
N THR A 67 -8.58 -11.11 1.76
CA THR A 67 -8.11 -11.13 0.36
C THR A 67 -7.56 -12.50 -0.05
N SER A 68 -6.99 -13.28 0.88
CA SER A 68 -6.38 -14.59 0.60
C SER A 68 -7.34 -15.77 0.61
N LYS A 69 -8.58 -15.58 1.09
CA LYS A 69 -9.58 -16.65 1.07
C LYS A 69 -10.15 -16.87 -0.34
N LEU A 70 -10.79 -18.01 -0.54
CA LEU A 70 -11.55 -18.30 -1.75
C LEU A 70 -12.61 -17.20 -1.97
N ASP A 71 -12.69 -16.68 -3.18
CA ASP A 71 -13.58 -15.58 -3.57
C ASP A 71 -13.27 -14.22 -2.90
N GLY A 72 -12.11 -14.10 -2.28
CA GLY A 72 -11.67 -12.86 -1.63
C GLY A 72 -11.44 -11.72 -2.62
N PHE A 73 -10.97 -12.04 -3.83
CA PHE A 73 -10.92 -11.13 -4.98
C PHE A 73 -12.09 -11.37 -5.95
N TYR A 74 -12.32 -12.63 -6.34
CA TYR A 74 -13.24 -12.95 -7.43
C TYR A 74 -14.68 -12.48 -7.19
N LYS A 75 -15.19 -12.61 -5.96
CA LYS A 75 -16.54 -12.15 -5.60
C LYS A 75 -16.57 -10.84 -4.80
N ASN A 76 -15.46 -10.15 -4.72
CA ASN A 76 -15.40 -8.85 -4.08
C ASN A 76 -15.36 -7.75 -5.14
N PRO A 77 -16.47 -7.02 -5.39
CA PRO A 77 -16.56 -6.04 -6.47
C PRO A 77 -15.58 -4.87 -6.32
N GLU A 78 -15.06 -4.61 -5.10
CA GLU A 78 -14.16 -3.50 -4.84
C GLU A 78 -12.72 -3.78 -5.27
N ILE A 79 -12.33 -5.06 -5.29
CA ILE A 79 -10.95 -5.50 -5.62
C ILE A 79 -10.90 -6.56 -6.71
N PHE A 80 -12.05 -6.90 -7.30
CA PHE A 80 -12.13 -7.80 -8.44
C PHE A 80 -11.18 -7.35 -9.56
N ILE A 81 -10.39 -8.27 -10.08
CA ILE A 81 -9.47 -8.02 -11.19
C ILE A 81 -10.19 -8.36 -12.50
N PRO A 82 -10.59 -7.35 -13.27
CA PRO A 82 -11.27 -7.57 -14.55
C PRO A 82 -10.28 -8.02 -15.62
N PHE A 83 -10.81 -8.45 -16.77
CA PHE A 83 -9.99 -8.59 -17.97
C PHE A 83 -9.30 -7.25 -18.27
N PRO A 84 -8.00 -7.23 -18.64
CA PRO A 84 -7.26 -5.99 -18.85
C PRO A 84 -8.01 -5.05 -19.80
N PRO A 85 -8.29 -3.81 -19.42
CA PRO A 85 -9.07 -2.86 -20.20
C PRO A 85 -8.49 -2.64 -21.60
N GLU A 86 -7.19 -2.67 -21.71
CA GLU A 86 -6.44 -2.47 -22.94
C GLU A 86 -6.68 -3.57 -23.97
N ALA A 87 -7.08 -4.75 -23.52
CA ALA A 87 -7.32 -5.91 -24.36
C ALA A 87 -8.80 -6.27 -24.54
N ILE A 88 -9.73 -5.37 -24.22
CA ILE A 88 -11.18 -5.61 -24.37
C ILE A 88 -11.55 -5.99 -25.80
N LYS A 89 -10.96 -5.35 -26.82
CA LYS A 89 -11.19 -5.71 -28.23
C LYS A 89 -10.73 -7.12 -28.56
N VAL A 90 -9.70 -7.61 -27.89
CA VAL A 90 -9.23 -9.00 -28.00
C VAL A 90 -10.25 -9.94 -27.36
N LYS A 91 -10.70 -9.61 -26.15
CA LYS A 91 -11.74 -10.33 -25.43
C LYS A 91 -12.99 -10.51 -26.32
N GLU A 92 -13.51 -9.42 -26.87
CA GLU A 92 -14.70 -9.43 -27.73
C GLU A 92 -14.54 -10.33 -28.96
N LYS A 93 -13.36 -10.29 -29.62
CA LYS A 93 -13.08 -11.17 -30.76
C LYS A 93 -13.00 -12.64 -30.36
N VAL A 94 -12.36 -12.94 -29.24
CA VAL A 94 -12.23 -14.31 -28.73
C VAL A 94 -13.60 -14.85 -28.32
N GLU A 95 -14.44 -14.04 -27.69
CA GLU A 95 -15.83 -14.40 -27.35
C GLU A 95 -16.70 -14.62 -28.60
N ALA A 96 -16.53 -13.77 -29.64
CA ALA A 96 -17.23 -13.95 -30.92
C ALA A 96 -16.85 -15.25 -31.65
N LEU A 97 -15.65 -15.79 -31.37
CA LEU A 97 -15.24 -17.11 -31.85
C LEU A 97 -15.78 -18.28 -31.00
N GLY A 98 -16.69 -18.01 -30.06
CA GLY A 98 -17.27 -19.02 -29.17
C GLY A 98 -16.41 -19.39 -27.96
N MET A 99 -15.33 -18.69 -27.70
CA MET A 99 -14.38 -18.98 -26.61
C MET A 99 -14.67 -18.21 -25.31
N LYS A 100 -15.95 -17.89 -25.06
CA LYS A 100 -16.36 -17.16 -23.83
C LYS A 100 -15.93 -17.89 -22.56
N LYS A 101 -16.05 -19.22 -22.53
CA LYS A 101 -15.65 -20.03 -21.37
C LYS A 101 -14.18 -19.85 -21.02
N GLN A 102 -13.31 -19.79 -22.03
CA GLN A 102 -11.87 -19.59 -21.83
C GLN A 102 -11.55 -18.19 -21.31
N VAL A 103 -12.30 -17.18 -21.74
CA VAL A 103 -12.19 -15.82 -21.20
C VAL A 103 -12.62 -15.77 -19.73
N ASP A 104 -13.74 -16.39 -19.39
CA ASP A 104 -14.24 -16.46 -18.01
C ASP A 104 -13.25 -17.20 -17.09
N GLU A 105 -12.68 -18.32 -17.58
CA GLU A 105 -11.65 -19.09 -16.87
C GLU A 105 -10.36 -18.26 -16.65
N PHE A 106 -9.97 -17.48 -17.64
CA PHE A 106 -8.83 -16.58 -17.52
C PHE A 106 -9.06 -15.51 -16.44
N VAL A 107 -10.21 -14.85 -16.44
CA VAL A 107 -10.58 -13.86 -15.42
C VAL A 107 -10.62 -14.51 -14.02
N LEU A 108 -11.21 -15.71 -13.92
CA LEU A 108 -11.21 -16.45 -12.67
C LEU A 108 -9.78 -16.72 -12.19
N THR A 109 -8.90 -17.19 -13.08
CA THR A 109 -7.50 -17.53 -12.74
C THR A 109 -6.72 -16.29 -12.28
N MET A 110 -6.90 -15.13 -12.90
CA MET A 110 -6.27 -13.88 -12.42
C MET A 110 -6.63 -13.57 -10.96
N ASN A 111 -7.91 -13.68 -10.63
CA ASN A 111 -8.39 -13.44 -9.26
C ASN A 111 -7.90 -14.51 -8.27
N ARG A 112 -7.86 -15.80 -8.67
CA ARG A 112 -7.30 -16.89 -7.85
C ARG A 112 -5.78 -16.71 -7.62
N ALA A 113 -5.06 -16.21 -8.61
CA ALA A 113 -3.66 -15.86 -8.46
C ALA A 113 -3.46 -14.75 -7.42
N ALA A 114 -4.29 -13.70 -7.45
CA ALA A 114 -4.27 -12.63 -6.47
C ALA A 114 -4.59 -13.13 -5.05
N GLU A 115 -5.61 -13.99 -4.90
CA GLU A 115 -5.97 -14.62 -3.63
C GLU A 115 -4.80 -15.46 -3.06
N THR A 116 -4.15 -16.23 -3.91
CA THR A 116 -3.00 -17.05 -3.54
C THR A 116 -1.79 -16.21 -3.17
N ALA A 117 -1.48 -15.17 -3.96
CA ALA A 117 -0.38 -14.26 -3.69
C ALA A 117 -0.57 -13.48 -2.38
N SER A 118 -1.81 -13.12 -2.04
CA SER A 118 -2.14 -12.40 -0.81
C SER A 118 -1.78 -13.16 0.47
N LYS A 119 -1.62 -14.48 0.42
CA LYS A 119 -1.13 -15.29 1.55
C LYS A 119 0.29 -14.93 1.97
N GLU A 120 1.10 -14.47 1.02
CA GLU A 120 2.48 -14.07 1.26
C GLU A 120 2.62 -12.68 1.92
N ALA A 121 1.53 -11.92 2.03
CA ALA A 121 1.59 -10.51 2.44
C ALA A 121 1.71 -10.31 3.96
N ALA A 122 1.05 -11.15 4.77
CA ALA A 122 1.00 -10.97 6.23
C ALA A 122 2.39 -10.88 6.88
N PRO A 123 3.34 -11.80 6.63
CA PRO A 123 4.67 -11.73 7.25
C PRO A 123 5.46 -10.47 6.82
N ILE A 124 5.24 -9.98 5.59
CA ILE A 124 5.89 -8.78 5.08
C ILE A 124 5.39 -7.54 5.83
N PHE A 125 4.09 -7.41 6.01
CA PHE A 125 3.50 -6.31 6.79
C PHE A 125 3.94 -6.34 8.25
N ILE A 126 3.91 -7.50 8.88
CA ILE A 126 4.36 -7.67 10.27
C ILE A 126 5.83 -7.27 10.43
N GLY A 127 6.68 -7.60 9.47
CA GLY A 127 8.07 -7.14 9.43
C GLY A 127 8.16 -5.61 9.44
N ALA A 128 7.50 -4.92 8.53
CA ALA A 128 7.49 -3.46 8.44
C ALA A 128 6.89 -2.79 9.69
N ILE A 129 5.84 -3.38 10.28
CA ILE A 129 5.22 -2.88 11.52
C ILE A 129 6.20 -2.98 12.71
N LYS A 130 6.98 -4.05 12.81
CA LYS A 130 7.99 -4.21 13.86
C LYS A 130 9.13 -3.18 13.74
N GLU A 131 9.52 -2.85 12.52
CA GLU A 131 10.58 -1.87 12.22
C GLU A 131 10.12 -0.41 12.35
N MET A 132 8.82 -0.16 12.53
CA MET A 132 8.27 1.19 12.66
C MET A 132 8.90 1.93 13.84
N THR A 133 9.45 3.11 13.58
CA THR A 133 10.05 3.98 14.62
C THR A 133 8.98 4.77 15.40
N ILE A 134 9.38 5.40 16.48
CA ILE A 134 8.50 6.32 17.23
C ILE A 134 8.07 7.50 16.34
N ALA A 135 8.99 8.04 15.54
CA ALA A 135 8.71 9.15 14.63
C ALA A 135 7.69 8.75 13.53
N ASP A 136 7.85 7.55 12.94
CA ASP A 136 6.88 7.00 11.99
C ASP A 136 5.48 6.89 12.62
N GLY A 137 5.42 6.38 13.84
CA GLY A 137 4.16 6.22 14.56
C GLY A 137 3.43 7.53 14.81
N PHE A 138 4.13 8.59 15.22
CA PHE A 138 3.50 9.91 15.37
C PHE A 138 3.09 10.53 14.05
N THR A 139 3.86 10.33 12.98
CA THR A 139 3.49 10.76 11.62
C THR A 139 2.20 10.08 11.17
N ILE A 140 2.07 8.78 11.43
CA ILE A 140 0.85 8.01 11.12
C ILE A 140 -0.34 8.50 11.96
N LEU A 141 -0.14 8.69 13.26
CA LEU A 141 -1.22 9.08 14.18
C LEU A 141 -1.83 10.43 13.81
N ARG A 142 -0.98 11.40 13.45
CA ARG A 142 -1.38 12.76 13.03
C ARG A 142 -1.83 12.84 11.57
N GLY A 143 -1.58 11.79 10.79
CA GLY A 143 -1.85 11.76 9.37
C GLY A 143 -3.31 11.56 9.03
N ALA A 144 -3.59 11.55 7.72
CA ALA A 144 -4.92 11.29 7.18
C ALA A 144 -5.43 9.88 7.49
N ASP A 145 -6.69 9.61 7.19
CA ASP A 145 -7.38 8.32 7.42
C ASP A 145 -6.65 7.09 6.84
N ASN A 146 -5.70 7.29 5.92
CA ASN A 146 -4.92 6.25 5.25
C ASN A 146 -3.39 6.39 5.46
N ALA A 147 -2.96 7.13 6.48
CA ALA A 147 -1.53 7.39 6.72
C ALA A 147 -0.74 6.11 7.00
N ALA A 148 -1.31 5.18 7.77
CA ALA A 148 -0.68 3.89 8.04
C ALA A 148 -0.61 3.01 6.79
N THR A 149 -1.65 3.01 5.97
CA THR A 149 -1.66 2.31 4.69
C THR A 149 -0.58 2.84 3.75
N ASN A 150 -0.39 4.15 3.67
CA ASN A 150 0.67 4.78 2.87
C ASN A 150 2.06 4.39 3.38
N TYR A 151 2.27 4.40 4.70
CA TYR A 151 3.50 3.91 5.31
C TYR A 151 3.79 2.45 4.92
N LEU A 152 2.82 1.56 5.08
CA LEU A 152 2.97 0.15 4.69
C LEU A 152 3.23 0.02 3.19
N LYS A 153 2.53 0.78 2.35
CA LYS A 153 2.74 0.77 0.89
C LYS A 153 4.17 1.16 0.54
N GLU A 154 4.71 2.21 1.13
CA GLU A 154 6.09 2.64 0.93
C GLU A 154 7.10 1.57 1.35
N LYS A 155 6.94 1.00 2.55
CA LYS A 155 7.90 0.05 3.12
C LYS A 155 7.84 -1.35 2.52
N THR A 156 6.70 -1.76 1.96
CA THR A 156 6.49 -3.17 1.60
C THR A 156 6.26 -3.45 0.12
N SER A 157 5.93 -2.44 -0.70
CA SER A 157 5.54 -2.69 -2.11
C SER A 157 6.60 -3.44 -2.91
N ALA A 158 7.89 -3.13 -2.74
CA ALA A 158 8.95 -3.82 -3.47
C ALA A 158 9.02 -5.31 -3.09
N GLN A 159 8.95 -5.61 -1.79
CA GLN A 159 9.01 -6.99 -1.29
C GLN A 159 7.74 -7.78 -1.66
N LEU A 160 6.57 -7.15 -1.58
CA LEU A 160 5.31 -7.75 -2.04
C LEU A 160 5.38 -8.11 -3.52
N LYS A 161 5.87 -7.19 -4.37
CA LYS A 161 6.03 -7.45 -5.81
C LYS A 161 6.93 -8.65 -6.09
N ILE A 162 8.06 -8.77 -5.38
CA ILE A 162 8.97 -9.91 -5.50
C ILE A 162 8.29 -11.23 -5.12
N LYS A 163 7.43 -11.23 -4.09
CA LYS A 163 6.72 -12.43 -3.64
C LYS A 163 5.50 -12.78 -4.48
N PHE A 164 4.77 -11.77 -4.97
CA PHE A 164 3.56 -11.98 -5.75
C PHE A 164 3.84 -12.43 -7.18
N ASN A 165 4.86 -11.85 -7.84
CA ASN A 165 5.18 -12.16 -9.23
C ASN A 165 5.32 -13.66 -9.53
N PRO A 166 6.10 -14.47 -8.81
CA PRO A 166 6.23 -15.89 -9.11
C PRO A 166 4.93 -16.67 -8.92
N VAL A 167 4.09 -16.28 -7.95
CA VAL A 167 2.78 -16.91 -7.70
C VAL A 167 1.85 -16.63 -8.87
N VAL A 168 1.75 -15.36 -9.27
CA VAL A 168 0.94 -14.92 -10.41
C VAL A 168 1.40 -15.60 -11.70
N LYS A 169 2.70 -15.57 -11.98
CA LYS A 169 3.29 -16.20 -13.16
C LYS A 169 2.96 -17.68 -13.26
N ASN A 170 3.12 -18.41 -12.18
CA ASN A 170 2.80 -19.85 -12.14
C ASN A 170 1.31 -20.08 -12.41
N ALA A 171 0.41 -19.32 -11.79
CA ALA A 171 -1.02 -19.48 -11.96
C ALA A 171 -1.46 -19.24 -13.41
N ILE A 172 -1.02 -18.12 -14.03
CA ILE A 172 -1.46 -17.76 -15.37
C ILE A 172 -0.80 -18.59 -16.47
N SER A 173 0.39 -19.15 -16.23
CA SER A 173 1.09 -19.99 -17.23
C SER A 173 0.32 -21.27 -17.57
N GLN A 174 -0.60 -21.69 -16.72
CA GLN A 174 -1.42 -22.89 -16.91
C GLN A 174 -2.68 -22.64 -17.74
N VAL A 175 -3.02 -21.37 -18.02
CA VAL A 175 -4.22 -21.01 -18.75
C VAL A 175 -3.92 -20.80 -20.24
N GLU A 176 -4.69 -21.44 -21.10
CA GLU A 176 -4.45 -21.46 -22.55
C GLU A 176 -4.45 -20.05 -23.17
N VAL A 177 -5.36 -19.17 -22.74
CA VAL A 177 -5.46 -17.79 -23.23
C VAL A 177 -4.17 -17.01 -23.01
N THR A 178 -3.41 -17.31 -21.97
CA THR A 178 -2.14 -16.64 -21.67
C THR A 178 -1.09 -16.86 -22.78
N LYS A 179 -1.12 -18.00 -23.45
CA LYS A 179 -0.20 -18.31 -24.56
C LYS A 179 -0.34 -17.33 -25.72
N TYR A 180 -1.52 -16.78 -25.91
CA TYR A 180 -1.84 -15.86 -27.01
C TYR A 180 -1.73 -14.38 -26.59
N TRP A 181 -1.58 -14.10 -25.29
CA TRP A 181 -1.55 -12.73 -24.78
C TRP A 181 -0.43 -11.89 -25.40
N ASN A 182 0.83 -12.30 -25.20
CA ASN A 182 1.97 -11.54 -25.69
C ASN A 182 1.97 -11.34 -27.21
N PRO A 183 1.72 -12.36 -28.05
CA PRO A 183 1.59 -12.18 -29.47
C PRO A 183 0.53 -11.16 -29.87
N VAL A 184 -0.63 -11.18 -29.21
CA VAL A 184 -1.75 -10.29 -29.53
C VAL A 184 -1.44 -8.84 -29.13
N ILE A 185 -0.95 -8.61 -27.92
CA ILE A 185 -0.62 -7.27 -27.44
C ILE A 185 0.56 -6.68 -28.24
N ASN A 186 1.55 -7.50 -28.60
CA ASN A 186 2.66 -7.06 -29.46
C ASN A 186 2.17 -6.69 -30.88
N ALA A 187 1.21 -7.42 -31.44
CA ALA A 187 0.60 -7.07 -32.71
C ALA A 187 -0.21 -5.77 -32.61
N TYR A 188 -1.00 -5.61 -31.55
CA TYR A 188 -1.72 -4.38 -31.25
C TYR A 188 -0.76 -3.18 -31.17
N ASN A 189 0.33 -3.29 -30.43
CA ASN A 189 1.31 -2.22 -30.23
C ASN A 189 2.06 -1.79 -31.49
N LYS A 190 1.96 -2.54 -32.60
CA LYS A 190 2.51 -2.17 -33.91
C LYS A 190 1.59 -1.24 -34.70
N ILE A 191 0.34 -1.08 -34.32
CA ILE A 191 -0.61 -0.18 -34.99
C ILE A 191 -0.14 1.27 -34.74
N PRO A 192 0.00 2.12 -35.76
CA PRO A 192 0.36 3.53 -35.61
C PRO A 192 -0.73 4.31 -34.83
N PHE A 193 -0.32 5.34 -34.09
CA PHE A 193 -1.19 6.32 -33.43
C PHE A 193 -2.12 5.77 -32.36
N ILE A 194 -1.85 4.60 -31.80
CA ILE A 194 -2.58 4.07 -30.64
C ILE A 194 -1.72 4.15 -29.37
N GLU A 195 -2.36 4.22 -28.22
CA GLU A 195 -1.69 4.08 -26.94
C GLU A 195 -1.16 2.66 -26.78
N LYS A 196 0.16 2.55 -26.61
CA LYS A 196 0.82 1.25 -26.45
C LYS A 196 0.45 0.62 -25.12
N GLN A 197 0.13 -0.65 -25.15
CA GLN A 197 -0.26 -1.42 -23.98
C GLN A 197 0.90 -2.22 -23.42
N ASN A 198 0.94 -2.36 -22.08
CA ASN A 198 1.95 -3.19 -21.44
C ASN A 198 1.63 -4.67 -21.72
N PRO A 199 2.51 -5.41 -22.43
CA PRO A 199 2.29 -6.83 -22.67
C PRO A 199 2.45 -7.69 -21.41
N ASN A 200 2.98 -7.12 -20.33
CA ASN A 200 3.29 -7.87 -19.11
C ASN A 200 2.03 -8.09 -18.26
N LEU A 201 1.33 -9.18 -18.56
CA LEU A 201 0.14 -9.61 -17.82
C LEU A 201 0.45 -9.93 -16.35
N GLU A 202 1.63 -10.46 -16.07
CA GLU A 202 2.08 -10.76 -14.69
C GLU A 202 2.14 -9.46 -13.87
N ASP A 203 2.68 -8.40 -14.45
CA ASP A 203 2.78 -7.08 -13.80
C ASP A 203 1.40 -6.45 -13.59
N TYR A 204 0.50 -6.56 -14.57
CA TYR A 204 -0.89 -6.11 -14.43
C TYR A 204 -1.58 -6.77 -13.24
N ILE A 205 -1.57 -8.11 -13.18
CA ILE A 205 -2.25 -8.87 -12.13
C ILE A 205 -1.59 -8.59 -10.76
N THR A 206 -0.26 -8.60 -10.70
CA THR A 206 0.47 -8.31 -9.47
C THR A 206 0.15 -6.92 -8.93
N THR A 207 0.15 -5.91 -9.80
CA THR A 207 -0.20 -4.54 -9.42
C THR A 207 -1.63 -4.45 -8.91
N LYS A 208 -2.60 -5.04 -9.63
CA LYS A 208 -4.00 -5.06 -9.20
C LYS A 208 -4.21 -5.82 -7.89
N ALA A 209 -3.51 -6.93 -7.68
CA ALA A 209 -3.55 -7.68 -6.43
C ALA A 209 -3.03 -6.85 -5.24
N MET A 210 -1.91 -6.14 -5.43
CA MET A 210 -1.36 -5.24 -4.41
C MET A 210 -2.29 -4.04 -4.15
N ASP A 211 -2.83 -3.41 -5.19
CA ASP A 211 -3.76 -2.29 -5.06
C ASP A 211 -5.02 -2.71 -4.28
N GLY A 212 -5.59 -3.87 -4.59
CA GLY A 212 -6.73 -4.44 -3.88
C GLY A 212 -6.41 -4.70 -2.40
N LEU A 213 -5.24 -5.28 -2.13
CA LEU A 213 -4.81 -5.55 -0.75
C LEU A 213 -4.64 -4.24 0.04
N PHE A 214 -3.99 -3.22 -0.51
CA PHE A 214 -3.83 -1.91 0.16
C PHE A 214 -5.17 -1.18 0.32
N LEU A 215 -6.11 -1.34 -0.62
CA LEU A 215 -7.47 -0.81 -0.45
C LEU A 215 -8.16 -1.43 0.77
N MET A 216 -8.04 -2.73 0.96
CA MET A 216 -8.64 -3.40 2.12
C MET A 216 -7.98 -2.98 3.43
N ILE A 217 -6.65 -2.78 3.44
CA ILE A 217 -5.92 -2.24 4.60
C ILE A 217 -6.40 -0.81 4.92
N ALA A 218 -6.56 0.05 3.92
CA ALA A 218 -7.05 1.42 4.13
C ALA A 218 -8.47 1.44 4.72
N LYS A 219 -9.32 0.49 4.35
CA LYS A 219 -10.66 0.34 4.92
C LYS A 219 -10.62 -0.09 6.38
N GLU A 220 -9.77 -1.06 6.72
CA GLU A 220 -9.58 -1.49 8.11
C GLU A 220 -8.98 -0.36 8.95
N GLU A 221 -7.98 0.39 8.42
CA GLU A 221 -7.43 1.56 9.09
C GLU A 221 -8.51 2.59 9.41
N LYS A 222 -9.30 2.98 8.40
CA LYS A 222 -10.40 3.94 8.58
C LYS A 222 -11.41 3.45 9.60
N LYS A 223 -11.73 2.16 9.60
CA LYS A 223 -12.65 1.54 10.55
C LYS A 223 -12.10 1.64 11.97
N ILE A 224 -10.85 1.27 12.23
CA ILE A 224 -10.22 1.37 13.56
C ILE A 224 -10.18 2.82 14.04
N ARG A 225 -9.89 3.78 13.16
CA ARG A 225 -9.86 5.21 13.51
C ARG A 225 -11.24 5.76 13.89
N LYS A 226 -12.31 5.33 13.23
CA LYS A 226 -13.65 5.95 13.34
C LYS A 226 -14.66 5.15 14.14
N ASP A 227 -14.52 3.84 14.21
CA ASP A 227 -15.48 2.96 14.87
C ASP A 227 -14.92 2.40 16.18
N PRO A 228 -15.48 2.80 17.35
CA PRO A 228 -15.06 2.26 18.65
C PRO A 228 -15.21 0.74 18.75
N VAL A 229 -16.18 0.14 18.06
CA VAL A 229 -16.40 -1.33 18.09
C VAL A 229 -15.25 -2.08 17.39
N ALA A 230 -14.59 -1.47 16.43
CA ALA A 230 -13.45 -2.06 15.76
C ALA A 230 -12.17 -2.09 16.62
N ARG A 231 -12.15 -1.38 17.75
CA ARG A 231 -11.02 -1.31 18.68
C ARG A 231 -11.08 -2.48 19.67
N VAL A 232 -10.71 -3.65 19.17
CA VAL A 232 -10.92 -4.93 19.88
C VAL A 232 -10.00 -5.17 21.08
N THR A 233 -8.94 -4.37 21.25
CA THR A 233 -8.01 -4.49 22.38
C THR A 233 -8.05 -3.25 23.28
N GLU A 234 -7.69 -3.40 24.56
CA GLU A 234 -7.63 -2.27 25.50
C GLU A 234 -6.66 -1.16 25.07
N ILE A 235 -5.54 -1.52 24.45
CA ILE A 235 -4.58 -0.54 23.94
C ILE A 235 -5.17 0.25 22.77
N LEU A 236 -5.93 -0.39 21.86
CA LEU A 236 -6.62 0.29 20.78
C LEU A 236 -7.69 1.26 21.30
N LYS A 237 -8.44 0.88 22.32
CA LYS A 237 -9.40 1.76 22.99
C LYS A 237 -8.72 2.97 23.64
N LYS A 238 -7.54 2.77 24.25
CA LYS A 238 -6.77 3.86 24.87
C LYS A 238 -6.18 4.82 23.84
N VAL A 239 -5.68 4.33 22.72
CA VAL A 239 -4.96 5.14 21.72
C VAL A 239 -5.93 5.85 20.75
N PHE A 240 -7.07 5.26 20.43
CA PHE A 240 -8.04 5.80 19.49
C PHE A 240 -9.39 6.16 20.14
N GLY A 241 -9.53 5.99 21.44
CA GLY A 241 -10.73 6.21 22.26
C GLY A 241 -11.13 7.63 22.49
#